data_8406dfc19646184b53a0cf4f7dfb882e
#
_entry.id   8406dfc19646184b53a0cf4f7dfb882e
#
_cell.length_a   1.000
_cell.length_b   1.000
_cell.length_c   1.000
_cell.angle_alpha   90.00
_cell.angle_beta   90.00
_cell.angle_gamma   90.00
#
_symmetry.space_group_name_H-M   'P 1'
#
loop_
_entity.id
_entity.type
_entity.pdbx_description
1 polymer ?
#
loop_
_entity_poly.entity_id
_entity_poly.type
_entity_poly.pdbx_seq_one_letter_code
_entity_poly.pdbx_strand_id
1 'polypeptide(L)'
;EARGRVEPFTEEQLQSFSDIYANEEIRGATPRYWEDVQVGDQLPRMMKGPMTVTGFICYAQGWGGLYIRANKLAWKMQQAHPGLGIKNRFNVPDCPERVHWDEAFALEVGAPGAYDYGPERNSWLTHHMTNWIGDDGFLHKTNCQIRRHNPDGDALFIDGTVTRRFVEDGKLLVEISQKAETHRGELSAMGTAIVELPSRAGK
;
A
#
# COMPACT_ATOMS: atom_id res chain seq x y z
N GLU A 1 22.63 -6.33 -1.58
CA GLU A 1 22.83 -7.02 -0.30
C GLU A 1 21.74 -8.06 -0.14
N ALA A 2 22.12 -9.31 0.10
CA ALA A 2 21.17 -10.37 0.39
C ALA A 2 20.41 -9.96 1.67
N ARG A 3 19.09 -9.92 1.57
CA ARG A 3 18.23 -9.65 2.71
C ARG A 3 18.54 -10.64 3.83
N GLY A 4 18.77 -10.15 5.03
CA GLY A 4 18.83 -11.01 6.20
C GLY A 4 17.52 -11.80 6.32
N ARG A 5 17.60 -13.06 6.71
CA ARG A 5 16.43 -13.91 6.94
C ARG A 5 15.44 -13.17 7.85
N VAL A 6 14.18 -13.07 7.40
CA VAL A 6 13.14 -12.51 8.26
C VAL A 6 12.91 -13.50 9.40
N GLU A 7 13.15 -13.05 10.62
CA GLU A 7 12.87 -13.87 11.80
C GLU A 7 11.35 -13.94 12.01
N PRO A 8 10.83 -15.08 12.44
CA PRO A 8 9.42 -15.20 12.80
C PRO A 8 9.05 -14.18 13.88
N PHE A 9 7.85 -13.60 13.77
CA PHE A 9 7.32 -12.72 14.80
C PHE A 9 7.07 -13.50 16.09
N THR A 10 7.32 -12.84 17.23
CA THR A 10 6.93 -13.34 18.54
C THR A 10 5.42 -13.16 18.76
N GLU A 11 4.83 -13.91 19.67
CA GLU A 11 3.43 -13.75 20.06
C GLU A 11 3.12 -12.32 20.55
N GLU A 12 4.06 -11.69 21.26
CA GLU A 12 3.93 -10.30 21.73
C GLU A 12 3.86 -9.32 20.54
N GLN A 13 4.70 -9.51 19.52
CA GLN A 13 4.62 -8.69 18.29
C GLN A 13 3.31 -8.90 17.57
N LEU A 14 2.86 -10.16 17.41
CA LEU A 14 1.58 -10.47 16.76
C LEU A 14 0.40 -9.87 17.55
N GLN A 15 0.46 -9.90 18.90
CA GLN A 15 -0.56 -9.25 19.71
C GLN A 15 -0.55 -7.72 19.51
N SER A 16 0.62 -7.08 19.45
CA SER A 16 0.71 -5.63 19.18
C SER A 16 0.14 -5.25 17.80
N PHE A 17 0.33 -6.10 16.80
CA PHE A 17 -0.27 -5.90 15.47
C PHE A 17 -1.79 -6.04 15.50
N SER A 18 -2.28 -7.03 16.24
CA SER A 18 -3.72 -7.22 16.47
C SER A 18 -4.35 -6.00 17.14
N ASP A 19 -3.67 -5.42 18.13
CA ASP A 19 -4.13 -4.23 18.85
C ASP A 19 -4.19 -3.00 17.93
N ILE A 20 -3.22 -2.83 17.01
CA ILE A 20 -3.26 -1.75 16.01
C ILE A 20 -4.46 -1.91 15.08
N TYR A 21 -4.71 -3.13 14.58
CA TYR A 21 -5.87 -3.38 13.73
C TYR A 21 -7.21 -3.17 14.47
N ALA A 22 -7.29 -3.62 15.71
CA ALA A 22 -8.51 -3.46 16.53
C ALA A 22 -8.83 -1.99 16.83
N ASN A 23 -7.81 -1.14 16.85
CA ASN A 23 -7.94 0.30 17.13
C ASN A 23 -7.75 1.18 15.87
N GLU A 24 -7.81 0.60 14.66
CA GLU A 24 -7.72 1.39 13.42
C GLU A 24 -8.88 2.39 13.36
N GLU A 25 -8.54 3.68 13.26
CA GLU A 25 -9.54 4.74 13.19
C GLU A 25 -10.11 4.83 11.76
N ILE A 26 -11.40 4.58 11.64
CA ILE A 26 -12.18 4.80 10.42
C ILE A 26 -13.17 5.92 10.72
N ARG A 27 -12.94 7.09 10.17
CA ARG A 27 -13.76 8.28 10.44
C ARG A 27 -15.20 8.11 9.96
N GLY A 28 -15.40 7.51 8.79
CA GLY A 28 -16.72 7.24 8.21
C GLY A 28 -17.58 8.51 8.13
N ALA A 29 -18.85 8.38 8.53
CA ALA A 29 -19.82 9.46 8.46
C ALA A 29 -19.64 10.59 9.50
N THR A 30 -18.63 10.51 10.38
CA THR A 30 -18.33 11.59 11.32
C THR A 30 -17.45 12.64 10.64
N PRO A 31 -17.94 13.87 10.34
CA PRO A 31 -17.19 14.86 9.60
C PRO A 31 -15.89 15.25 10.30
N ARG A 32 -14.83 15.44 9.54
CA ARG A 32 -13.61 16.11 9.96
C ARG A 32 -13.64 17.53 9.37
N TYR A 33 -13.82 18.52 10.22
CA TYR A 33 -13.90 19.91 9.74
C TYR A 33 -12.52 20.50 9.56
N TRP A 34 -12.38 21.33 8.52
CA TRP A 34 -11.13 22.01 8.20
C TRP A 34 -10.64 22.89 9.34
N GLU A 35 -11.56 23.52 10.09
CA GLU A 35 -11.25 24.38 11.22
C GLU A 35 -10.59 23.63 12.40
N ASP A 36 -10.85 22.35 12.53
CA ASP A 36 -10.33 21.52 13.62
C ASP A 36 -8.91 20.99 13.35
N VAL A 37 -8.42 21.12 12.12
CA VAL A 37 -7.12 20.58 11.71
C VAL A 37 -6.04 21.66 11.84
N GLN A 38 -4.87 21.29 12.39
CA GLN A 38 -3.72 22.16 12.56
C GLN A 38 -2.49 21.58 11.86
N VAL A 39 -1.59 22.50 11.43
CA VAL A 39 -0.26 22.07 10.94
C VAL A 39 0.51 21.44 12.10
N GLY A 40 1.08 20.26 11.85
CA GLY A 40 1.75 19.45 12.84
C GLY A 40 0.89 18.31 13.42
N ASP A 41 -0.42 18.30 13.16
CA ASP A 41 -1.28 17.19 13.60
C ASP A 41 -0.76 15.88 13.03
N GLN A 42 -0.70 14.86 13.89
CA GLN A 42 -0.34 13.51 13.52
C GLN A 42 -1.61 12.72 13.20
N LEU A 43 -1.61 12.02 12.09
CA LEU A 43 -2.69 11.10 11.75
C LEU A 43 -2.56 9.82 12.57
N PRO A 44 -3.68 9.16 12.91
CA PRO A 44 -3.64 7.84 13.51
C PRO A 44 -2.80 6.88 12.66
N ARG A 45 -1.91 6.13 13.30
CA ARG A 45 -1.09 5.14 12.62
C ARG A 45 -1.95 4.03 12.04
N MET A 46 -1.70 3.69 10.78
CA MET A 46 -2.29 2.53 10.12
C MET A 46 -1.23 1.45 9.93
N MET A 47 -1.65 0.19 9.97
CA MET A 47 -0.79 -0.94 9.67
C MET A 47 -1.27 -1.71 8.45
N LYS A 48 -0.33 -2.31 7.71
CA LYS A 48 -0.59 -3.31 6.68
C LYS A 48 0.32 -4.52 6.88
N GLY A 49 -0.21 -5.69 6.64
CA GLY A 49 0.50 -6.95 6.92
C GLY A 49 0.25 -7.46 8.35
N PRO A 50 1.03 -8.42 8.86
CA PRO A 50 2.20 -9.00 8.21
C PRO A 50 1.88 -9.51 6.81
N MET A 51 2.80 -9.21 5.88
CA MET A 51 2.61 -9.53 4.46
C MET A 51 2.57 -11.04 4.27
N THR A 52 1.67 -11.48 3.42
CA THR A 52 1.55 -12.89 3.03
C THR A 52 1.36 -13.00 1.53
N VAL A 53 1.85 -14.08 0.94
CA VAL A 53 1.57 -14.41 -0.46
C VAL A 53 0.06 -14.46 -0.73
N THR A 54 -0.74 -14.93 0.22
CA THR A 54 -2.21 -14.90 0.12
C THR A 54 -2.73 -13.47 -0.02
N GLY A 55 -2.18 -12.52 0.73
CA GLY A 55 -2.54 -11.10 0.61
C GLY A 55 -2.23 -10.54 -0.77
N PHE A 56 -1.05 -10.83 -1.32
CA PHE A 56 -0.67 -10.39 -2.67
C PHE A 56 -1.58 -10.97 -3.75
N ILE A 57 -1.98 -12.24 -3.62
CA ILE A 57 -2.95 -12.89 -4.52
C ILE A 57 -4.33 -12.22 -4.38
N CYS A 58 -4.78 -11.90 -3.17
CA CYS A 58 -6.05 -11.19 -2.96
C CYS A 58 -6.06 -9.83 -3.67
N TYR A 59 -4.97 -9.07 -3.56
CA TYR A 59 -4.85 -7.81 -4.28
C TYR A 59 -4.88 -8.03 -5.80
N ALA A 60 -4.12 -9.00 -6.31
CA ALA A 60 -4.10 -9.35 -7.73
C ALA A 60 -5.49 -9.73 -8.26
N GLN A 61 -6.30 -10.46 -7.50
CA GLN A 61 -7.67 -10.81 -7.87
C GLN A 61 -8.58 -9.57 -7.94
N GLY A 62 -8.48 -8.66 -6.98
CA GLY A 62 -9.28 -7.43 -6.96
C GLY A 62 -8.90 -6.45 -8.07
N TRP A 63 -7.61 -6.34 -8.34
CA TRP A 63 -7.06 -5.45 -9.36
C TRP A 63 -7.11 -6.07 -10.79
N GLY A 64 -7.07 -7.38 -10.90
CA GLY A 64 -7.07 -8.13 -12.14
C GLY A 64 -5.70 -8.39 -12.76
N GLY A 65 -4.62 -7.82 -12.22
CA GLY A 65 -3.26 -7.94 -12.72
C GLY A 65 -3.07 -7.43 -14.16
N LEU A 66 -1.83 -7.18 -14.56
CA LEU A 66 -1.51 -6.78 -15.93
C LEU A 66 -1.41 -7.99 -16.87
N TYR A 67 -0.77 -9.05 -16.42
CA TYR A 67 -0.40 -10.20 -17.25
C TYR A 67 -0.97 -11.53 -16.75
N ILE A 68 -1.78 -11.53 -15.69
CA ILE A 68 -2.37 -12.75 -15.12
C ILE A 68 -3.47 -13.25 -16.04
N ARG A 69 -3.17 -14.27 -16.82
CA ARG A 69 -4.06 -14.92 -17.76
C ARG A 69 -3.89 -16.44 -17.66
N ALA A 70 -4.93 -17.17 -18.03
CA ALA A 70 -4.93 -18.64 -18.01
C ALA A 70 -5.33 -19.23 -19.35
N ASN A 71 -4.93 -20.48 -19.57
CA ASN A 71 -5.35 -21.31 -20.69
C ASN A 71 -5.12 -20.63 -22.06
N LYS A 72 -6.13 -20.63 -22.92
CA LYS A 72 -6.05 -20.07 -24.27
C LYS A 72 -5.70 -18.58 -24.30
N LEU A 73 -6.10 -17.81 -23.27
CA LEU A 73 -5.77 -16.39 -23.19
C LEU A 73 -4.30 -16.17 -22.88
N ALA A 74 -3.74 -16.93 -21.94
CA ALA A 74 -2.30 -16.92 -21.64
C ALA A 74 -1.49 -17.32 -22.87
N TRP A 75 -1.89 -18.40 -23.53
CA TRP A 75 -1.25 -18.87 -24.76
C TRP A 75 -1.26 -17.77 -25.86
N LYS A 76 -2.41 -17.14 -26.14
CA LYS A 76 -2.51 -16.06 -27.13
C LYS A 76 -1.59 -14.90 -26.79
N MET A 77 -1.56 -14.49 -25.53
CA MET A 77 -0.71 -13.40 -25.05
C MET A 77 0.77 -13.74 -25.26
N GLN A 78 1.18 -14.95 -24.93
CA GLN A 78 2.57 -15.43 -25.11
C GLN A 78 2.96 -15.58 -26.58
N GLN A 79 2.02 -15.95 -27.47
CA GLN A 79 2.28 -15.95 -28.91
C GLN A 79 2.53 -14.52 -29.44
N ALA A 80 1.74 -13.56 -28.97
CA ALA A 80 1.91 -12.14 -29.36
C ALA A 80 3.13 -11.49 -28.72
N HIS A 81 3.45 -11.90 -27.47
CA HIS A 81 4.53 -11.32 -26.65
C HIS A 81 5.34 -12.44 -25.98
N PRO A 82 6.25 -13.14 -26.70
CA PRO A 82 6.96 -14.28 -26.16
C PRO A 82 7.75 -14.02 -24.88
N GLY A 83 8.24 -12.77 -24.68
CA GLY A 83 8.95 -12.37 -23.47
C GLY A 83 8.10 -12.38 -22.19
N LEU A 84 6.79 -12.45 -22.31
CA LEU A 84 5.89 -12.61 -21.16
C LEU A 84 5.70 -14.07 -20.72
N GLY A 85 6.23 -15.02 -21.48
CA GLY A 85 6.17 -16.45 -21.15
C GLY A 85 7.46 -16.92 -20.48
N ILE A 86 7.68 -16.53 -19.23
CA ILE A 86 8.89 -16.91 -18.48
C ILE A 86 8.73 -18.36 -17.99
N LYS A 87 9.64 -19.25 -18.37
CA LYS A 87 9.56 -20.66 -18.03
C LYS A 87 9.65 -20.87 -16.50
N ASN A 88 8.72 -21.64 -15.99
CA ASN A 88 8.75 -22.08 -14.59
C ASN A 88 9.54 -23.40 -14.44
N ARG A 89 9.60 -23.96 -13.21
CA ARG A 89 10.32 -25.20 -12.89
C ARG A 89 9.90 -26.42 -13.71
N PHE A 90 8.74 -26.38 -14.34
CA PHE A 90 8.23 -27.45 -15.22
C PHE A 90 8.47 -27.16 -16.71
N ASN A 91 9.31 -26.16 -17.04
CA ASN A 91 9.55 -25.68 -18.41
C ASN A 91 8.29 -25.15 -19.11
N VAL A 92 7.26 -24.76 -18.35
CA VAL A 92 6.00 -24.20 -18.85
C VAL A 92 6.12 -22.68 -18.86
N PRO A 93 5.78 -22.00 -19.99
CA PRO A 93 5.69 -20.53 -20.02
C PRO A 93 4.66 -20.02 -19.00
N ASP A 94 5.08 -19.11 -18.14
CA ASP A 94 4.30 -18.63 -17.02
C ASP A 94 4.34 -17.10 -16.92
N CYS A 95 3.46 -16.53 -16.13
CA CYS A 95 3.28 -15.09 -15.97
C CYS A 95 4.49 -14.44 -15.28
N PRO A 96 5.00 -13.27 -15.74
CA PRO A 96 6.07 -12.55 -15.06
C PRO A 96 5.61 -12.01 -13.69
N GLU A 97 4.32 -11.77 -13.48
CA GLU A 97 3.80 -11.32 -12.17
C GLU A 97 3.90 -12.39 -11.08
N ARG A 98 4.26 -13.64 -11.40
CA ARG A 98 4.51 -14.66 -10.38
C ARG A 98 5.63 -14.29 -9.40
N VAL A 99 6.42 -13.29 -9.68
CA VAL A 99 7.37 -12.68 -8.73
C VAL A 99 6.70 -12.26 -7.41
N HIS A 100 5.38 -12.04 -7.41
CA HIS A 100 4.60 -11.70 -6.24
C HIS A 100 4.13 -12.91 -5.42
N TRP A 101 4.26 -14.15 -5.94
CA TRP A 101 3.81 -15.37 -5.24
C TRP A 101 4.74 -16.59 -5.40
N ASP A 102 5.79 -16.48 -6.19
CA ASP A 102 6.81 -17.51 -6.38
C ASP A 102 8.14 -16.98 -5.83
N GLU A 103 8.46 -17.35 -4.59
CA GLU A 103 9.67 -16.90 -3.92
C GLU A 103 10.95 -17.24 -4.68
N ALA A 104 11.03 -18.47 -5.23
CA ALA A 104 12.20 -18.90 -5.98
C ALA A 104 12.44 -18.01 -7.20
N PHE A 105 11.39 -17.67 -7.94
CA PHE A 105 11.47 -16.76 -9.07
C PHE A 105 11.79 -15.31 -8.64
N ALA A 106 11.19 -14.84 -7.55
CA ALA A 106 11.49 -13.52 -7.01
C ALA A 106 12.98 -13.37 -6.67
N LEU A 107 13.56 -14.37 -6.00
CA LEU A 107 15.00 -14.42 -5.68
C LEU A 107 15.88 -14.50 -6.95
N GLU A 108 15.48 -15.28 -7.96
CA GLU A 108 16.17 -15.41 -9.24
C GLU A 108 16.31 -14.05 -9.96
N VAL A 109 15.27 -13.22 -9.92
CA VAL A 109 15.29 -11.88 -10.55
C VAL A 109 15.85 -10.78 -9.64
N GLY A 110 16.38 -11.15 -8.46
CA GLY A 110 17.05 -10.23 -7.54
C GLY A 110 16.14 -9.50 -6.56
N ALA A 111 14.87 -9.89 -6.47
CA ALA A 111 13.99 -9.41 -5.40
C ALA A 111 14.30 -10.11 -4.07
N PRO A 112 13.94 -9.54 -2.91
CA PRO A 112 14.25 -10.10 -1.59
C PRO A 112 13.36 -11.30 -1.18
N GLY A 113 12.43 -11.71 -2.01
CA GLY A 113 11.40 -12.73 -1.82
C GLY A 113 10.16 -12.35 -2.62
N ALA A 114 9.10 -13.13 -2.56
CA ALA A 114 7.79 -12.73 -3.06
C ALA A 114 7.36 -11.44 -2.34
N TYR A 115 6.79 -10.47 -3.04
CA TYR A 115 6.55 -9.13 -2.49
C TYR A 115 5.26 -8.51 -3.01
N ASP A 116 4.78 -7.48 -2.31
CA ASP A 116 3.60 -6.69 -2.63
C ASP A 116 3.69 -5.97 -3.99
N TYR A 117 2.54 -5.60 -4.52
CA TYR A 117 2.48 -4.78 -5.74
C TYR A 117 2.76 -3.30 -5.44
N GLY A 118 3.45 -2.62 -6.37
CA GLY A 118 3.63 -1.18 -6.26
C GLY A 118 2.31 -0.39 -6.20
N PRO A 119 1.32 -0.66 -7.08
CA PRO A 119 0.00 -0.05 -6.97
C PRO A 119 -0.74 -0.35 -5.65
N GLU A 120 -0.52 -1.52 -5.07
CA GLU A 120 -1.08 -1.89 -3.76
C GLU A 120 -0.61 -0.93 -2.66
N ARG A 121 0.68 -0.59 -2.64
CA ARG A 121 1.26 0.37 -1.69
C ARG A 121 0.67 1.77 -1.86
N ASN A 122 0.48 2.23 -3.09
CA ASN A 122 -0.22 3.48 -3.35
C ASN A 122 -1.66 3.43 -2.82
N SER A 123 -2.35 2.31 -2.98
CA SER A 123 -3.69 2.10 -2.43
C SER A 123 -3.70 2.16 -0.90
N TRP A 124 -2.67 1.67 -0.21
CA TRP A 124 -2.57 1.75 1.25
C TRP A 124 -2.38 3.18 1.77
N LEU A 125 -1.53 3.99 1.09
CA LEU A 125 -1.41 5.40 1.43
C LEU A 125 -2.73 6.15 1.17
N THR A 126 -3.44 5.82 0.10
CA THR A 126 -4.77 6.36 -0.20
C THR A 126 -5.79 5.94 0.85
N HIS A 127 -5.78 4.67 1.27
CA HIS A 127 -6.65 4.15 2.33
C HIS A 127 -6.44 4.89 3.66
N HIS A 128 -5.18 5.17 4.03
CA HIS A 128 -4.87 5.98 5.21
C HIS A 128 -5.53 7.37 5.14
N MET A 129 -5.53 8.00 3.95
CA MET A 129 -6.21 9.28 3.75
C MET A 129 -7.72 9.16 3.84
N THR A 130 -8.34 8.18 3.17
CA THR A 130 -9.80 8.03 3.18
C THR A 130 -10.33 7.71 4.57
N ASN A 131 -9.61 6.91 5.36
CA ASN A 131 -9.96 6.69 6.75
C ASN A 131 -9.91 7.97 7.59
N TRP A 132 -8.91 8.82 7.34
CA TRP A 132 -8.71 10.06 8.10
C TRP A 132 -9.69 11.17 7.74
N ILE A 133 -9.99 11.38 6.44
CA ILE A 133 -10.87 12.47 5.99
C ILE A 133 -12.36 12.18 6.27
N GLY A 134 -12.77 10.91 6.29
CA GLY A 134 -14.17 10.51 6.39
C GLY A 134 -14.96 10.72 5.09
N ASP A 135 -16.27 10.49 5.16
CA ASP A 135 -17.15 10.43 3.97
C ASP A 135 -17.38 11.81 3.35
N ASP A 136 -17.31 12.90 4.14
CA ASP A 136 -17.49 14.27 3.68
C ASP A 136 -16.21 14.92 3.14
N GLY A 137 -15.06 14.27 3.28
CA GLY A 137 -13.78 14.73 2.74
C GLY A 137 -13.57 14.28 1.31
N PHE A 138 -12.70 14.97 0.57
CA PHE A 138 -12.34 14.61 -0.80
C PHE A 138 -10.83 14.60 -1.03
N LEU A 139 -10.30 13.50 -1.54
CA LEU A 139 -8.89 13.36 -1.87
C LEU A 139 -8.62 13.90 -3.28
N HIS A 140 -7.98 15.07 -3.36
CA HIS A 140 -7.70 15.73 -4.65
C HIS A 140 -6.45 15.21 -5.34
N LYS A 141 -5.37 15.02 -4.57
CA LYS A 141 -4.07 14.62 -5.13
C LYS A 141 -3.36 13.66 -4.20
N THR A 142 -2.67 12.69 -4.78
CA THR A 142 -1.69 11.86 -4.10
C THR A 142 -0.40 11.80 -4.90
N ASN A 143 0.72 11.73 -4.19
CA ASN A 143 2.01 11.36 -4.73
C ASN A 143 2.55 10.21 -3.88
N CYS A 144 3.02 9.17 -4.53
CA CYS A 144 3.62 8.03 -3.85
C CYS A 144 4.99 7.73 -4.47
N GLN A 145 6.00 7.68 -3.64
CA GLN A 145 7.36 7.27 -4.00
C GLN A 145 7.67 5.95 -3.33
N ILE A 146 7.79 4.89 -4.12
CA ILE A 146 8.14 3.56 -3.65
C ILE A 146 9.67 3.50 -3.54
N ARG A 147 10.18 3.04 -2.41
CA ARG A 147 11.62 3.02 -2.09
C ARG A 147 12.20 1.62 -2.00
N ARG A 148 11.43 0.67 -1.44
CA ARG A 148 11.85 -0.72 -1.23
C ARG A 148 10.69 -1.66 -1.48
N HIS A 149 10.95 -2.94 -1.70
CA HIS A 149 9.94 -3.99 -1.70
C HIS A 149 9.46 -4.26 -0.26
N ASN A 150 8.22 -4.69 -0.11
CA ASN A 150 7.70 -5.29 1.11
C ASN A 150 7.46 -6.78 0.83
N PRO A 151 8.43 -7.62 1.11
CA PRO A 151 8.26 -9.05 0.86
C PRO A 151 7.38 -9.73 1.91
N ASP A 152 7.00 -10.93 1.58
CA ASP A 152 6.35 -11.87 2.48
C ASP A 152 7.03 -11.87 3.85
N GLY A 153 6.24 -11.78 4.93
CA GLY A 153 6.72 -11.66 6.30
C GLY A 153 7.02 -10.24 6.78
N ASP A 154 6.88 -9.18 5.95
CA ASP A 154 7.03 -7.80 6.44
C ASP A 154 5.73 -7.26 7.04
N ALA A 155 5.85 -6.45 8.08
CA ALA A 155 4.78 -5.58 8.56
C ALA A 155 5.13 -4.12 8.21
N LEU A 156 4.14 -3.34 7.77
CA LEU A 156 4.29 -1.97 7.34
C LEU A 156 3.44 -1.03 8.20
N PHE A 157 4.06 0.03 8.71
CA PHE A 157 3.37 1.08 9.46
C PHE A 157 3.31 2.35 8.62
N ILE A 158 2.13 2.96 8.55
CA ILE A 158 1.87 4.18 7.80
C ILE A 158 1.55 5.29 8.79
N ASP A 159 2.37 6.33 8.78
CA ASP A 159 2.19 7.55 9.55
C ASP A 159 1.93 8.74 8.62
N GLY A 160 1.23 9.74 9.12
CA GLY A 160 0.95 10.98 8.40
C GLY A 160 1.07 12.19 9.29
N THR A 161 1.48 13.32 8.70
CA THR A 161 1.57 14.62 9.41
C THR A 161 0.99 15.70 8.53
N VAL A 162 0.13 16.55 9.08
CA VAL A 162 -0.39 17.73 8.41
C VAL A 162 0.74 18.72 8.21
N THR A 163 1.06 19.06 6.97
CA THR A 163 2.17 19.97 6.62
C THR A 163 1.69 21.38 6.26
N ARG A 164 0.48 21.48 5.74
CA ARG A 164 -0.09 22.78 5.35
C ARG A 164 -1.62 22.77 5.41
N ARG A 165 -2.20 23.88 5.80
CA ARG A 165 -3.63 24.18 5.70
C ARG A 165 -3.81 25.48 4.90
N PHE A 166 -4.62 25.46 3.86
CA PHE A 166 -4.75 26.59 2.94
C PHE A 166 -6.11 26.61 2.23
N VAL A 167 -6.40 27.73 1.60
CA VAL A 167 -7.56 27.92 0.75
C VAL A 167 -7.08 28.17 -0.67
N GLU A 168 -7.60 27.46 -1.63
CA GLU A 168 -7.29 27.63 -3.05
C GLU A 168 -8.57 27.41 -3.86
N ASP A 169 -8.91 28.32 -4.74
CA ASP A 169 -10.13 28.31 -5.57
C ASP A 169 -11.43 28.05 -4.76
N GLY A 170 -11.49 28.65 -3.57
CA GLY A 170 -12.61 28.50 -2.64
C GLY A 170 -12.70 27.16 -1.91
N LYS A 171 -11.74 26.27 -2.09
CA LYS A 171 -11.66 24.95 -1.45
C LYS A 171 -10.82 25.02 -0.18
N LEU A 172 -11.27 24.35 0.85
CA LEU A 172 -10.61 24.24 2.14
C LEU A 172 -9.67 23.04 2.17
N LEU A 173 -8.41 23.26 1.88
CA LEU A 173 -7.43 22.23 1.59
C LEU A 173 -6.46 21.98 2.75
N VAL A 174 -6.06 20.72 2.89
CA VAL A 174 -5.03 20.26 3.82
C VAL A 174 -4.02 19.44 3.04
N GLU A 175 -2.74 19.71 3.24
CA GLU A 175 -1.64 18.90 2.72
C GLU A 175 -1.07 18.03 3.84
N ILE A 176 -0.88 16.75 3.52
CA ILE A 176 -0.37 15.75 4.45
C ILE A 176 0.88 15.11 3.84
N SER A 177 1.95 15.02 4.62
CA SER A 177 3.08 14.16 4.31
C SER A 177 2.86 12.79 4.93
N GLN A 178 3.11 11.75 4.16
CA GLN A 178 2.98 10.35 4.60
C GLN A 178 4.31 9.62 4.47
N LYS A 179 4.56 8.71 5.41
CA LYS A 179 5.63 7.72 5.31
C LYS A 179 5.11 6.34 5.68
N ALA A 180 5.68 5.33 5.05
CA ALA A 180 5.41 3.94 5.32
C ALA A 180 6.74 3.23 5.61
N GLU A 181 6.91 2.75 6.84
CA GLU A 181 8.12 2.10 7.33
C GLU A 181 7.84 0.65 7.71
N THR A 182 8.76 -0.25 7.40
CA THR A 182 8.66 -1.64 7.83
C THR A 182 8.83 -1.76 9.35
N HIS A 183 8.45 -2.90 9.91
CA HIS A 183 8.69 -3.23 11.33
C HIS A 183 10.18 -3.18 11.73
N ARG A 184 11.09 -3.14 10.76
CA ARG A 184 12.54 -2.96 10.97
C ARG A 184 13.00 -1.50 10.87
N GLY A 185 12.08 -0.55 10.70
CA GLY A 185 12.39 0.88 10.54
C GLY A 185 12.93 1.26 9.15
N GLU A 186 12.74 0.41 8.13
CA GLU A 186 13.18 0.71 6.77
C GLU A 186 12.07 1.47 6.02
N LEU A 187 12.41 2.59 5.40
CA LEU A 187 11.47 3.37 4.58
C LEU A 187 11.10 2.59 3.31
N SER A 188 9.86 2.14 3.25
CA SER A 188 9.29 1.40 2.12
C SER A 188 8.65 2.32 1.09
N ALA A 189 7.87 3.29 1.54
CA ALA A 189 7.25 4.29 0.69
C ALA A 189 7.08 5.62 1.44
N MET A 190 6.98 6.70 0.68
CA MET A 190 6.64 8.02 1.20
C MET A 190 5.79 8.76 0.18
N GLY A 191 5.05 9.75 0.64
CA GLY A 191 4.19 10.51 -0.26
C GLY A 191 3.63 11.78 0.34
N THR A 192 2.84 12.44 -0.48
CA THR A 192 2.04 13.59 -0.07
C THR A 192 0.61 13.43 -0.58
N ALA A 193 -0.34 13.96 0.18
CA ALA A 193 -1.74 14.02 -0.21
C ALA A 193 -2.27 15.44 -0.04
N ILE A 194 -3.18 15.87 -0.93
CA ILE A 194 -3.97 17.08 -0.76
C ILE A 194 -5.43 16.66 -0.67
N VAL A 195 -6.07 17.02 0.42
CA VAL A 195 -7.46 16.70 0.70
C VAL A 195 -8.27 17.96 0.93
N GLU A 196 -9.55 17.92 0.55
CA GLU A 196 -10.54 18.96 0.89
C GLU A 196 -11.37 18.46 2.08
N LEU A 197 -11.61 19.34 3.03
CA LEU A 197 -12.44 19.05 4.19
C LEU A 197 -13.65 19.99 4.24
N PRO A 198 -14.79 19.55 4.79
CA PRO A 198 -15.94 20.40 4.98
C PRO A 198 -15.67 21.51 6.01
N SER A 199 -16.44 22.60 5.92
CA SER A 199 -16.46 23.69 6.90
C SER A 199 -17.64 23.55 7.85
N ARG A 200 -17.48 23.94 9.12
CA ARG A 200 -18.59 24.09 10.07
C ARG A 200 -19.53 25.23 9.68
N ALA A 201 -19.03 26.22 8.95
CA ALA A 201 -19.86 27.34 8.49
C ALA A 201 -20.81 26.99 7.34
N GLY A 202 -20.74 25.75 6.82
CA GLY A 202 -21.45 25.36 5.62
C GLY A 202 -20.77 25.85 4.33
N LYS A 203 -21.26 25.36 3.18
CA LYS A 203 -20.86 25.90 1.88
C LYS A 203 -21.59 27.17 1.60
#